data_059ea900447aa71a6b87b7f30458eba3
#
_entry.id   059ea900447aa71a6b87b7f30458eba3
#
_cell.length_a   1.000
_cell.length_b   1.000
_cell.length_c   1.000
_cell.angle_alpha   90.00
_cell.angle_beta   90.00
_cell.angle_gamma   90.00
#
_symmetry.space_group_name_H-M   'P 1'
#
loop_
_entity.id
_entity.type
_entity.pdbx_description
1 polymer ?
#
loop_
_entity_poly.entity_id
_entity_poly.type
_entity_poly.pdbx_seq_one_letter_code
_entity_poly.pdbx_strand_id
1 'polypeptide(L)'
;MSKVKENAGTECPPKVKAIYQAVFELFEEGTDLNSLTVSEITKKAGIGKGTAYDYFSDKEEMIARAIFYNVEMFCQKICKGIDQEEDLSDKVNYVLCAMEQQIPNTNCLFRLVHIISSNAVTSRRFREVVEQQRLFGEKPVVSVAKQVLKDVFNGKETLSQEKKNYLLMSVYSKVLSYGMFLSEEKYGLSEEKAAMRSLICRGICKEVDEIEEL
;
A
#
# COMPACT_ATOMS: atom_id res chain seq x y z
N MET A 1 25.29 0.59 1.75
CA MET A 1 24.71 1.93 1.53
C MET A 1 23.99 1.88 0.22
N SER A 2 22.67 2.15 0.20
CA SER A 2 21.88 2.20 -1.04
C SER A 2 22.45 3.25 -1.98
N LYS A 3 22.59 2.89 -3.27
CA LYS A 3 23.10 3.80 -4.31
C LYS A 3 22.00 4.71 -4.87
N VAL A 4 20.73 4.38 -4.66
CA VAL A 4 19.59 5.21 -5.07
C VAL A 4 19.33 6.24 -3.97
N LYS A 5 19.71 7.48 -4.22
CA LYS A 5 19.27 8.64 -3.43
C LYS A 5 17.92 9.09 -4.00
N GLU A 6 16.85 8.47 -3.58
CA GLU A 6 15.51 9.04 -3.76
C GLU A 6 15.32 10.12 -2.69
N ASN A 7 15.55 11.37 -3.06
CA ASN A 7 15.14 12.50 -2.23
C ASN A 7 13.64 12.71 -2.47
N ALA A 8 12.88 13.03 -1.43
CA ALA A 8 11.48 13.45 -1.56
C ALA A 8 11.40 14.60 -2.57
N GLY A 9 10.72 14.39 -3.69
CA GLY A 9 10.57 15.38 -4.77
C GLY A 9 11.45 15.16 -6.01
N THR A 10 12.33 14.15 -6.03
CA THR A 10 13.09 13.82 -7.25
C THR A 10 12.35 12.72 -8.01
N GLU A 11 12.05 12.97 -9.28
CA GLU A 11 11.39 12.01 -10.16
C GLU A 11 12.24 10.73 -10.25
N CYS A 12 11.60 9.55 -10.08
CA CYS A 12 12.26 8.26 -10.13
C CYS A 12 12.95 8.07 -11.49
N PRO A 13 14.26 7.75 -11.53
CA PRO A 13 14.98 7.57 -12.79
C PRO A 13 14.28 6.55 -13.70
N PRO A 14 14.16 6.80 -15.02
CA PRO A 14 13.41 5.92 -15.93
C PRO A 14 13.86 4.46 -15.89
N LYS A 15 15.16 4.20 -15.75
CA LYS A 15 15.71 2.83 -15.63
C LYS A 15 15.30 2.15 -14.31
N VAL A 16 15.23 2.89 -13.21
CA VAL A 16 14.77 2.40 -11.91
C VAL A 16 13.28 2.07 -11.98
N LYS A 17 12.49 2.97 -12.56
CA LYS A 17 11.04 2.76 -12.78
C LYS A 17 10.78 1.52 -13.63
N ALA A 18 11.56 1.29 -14.69
CA ALA A 18 11.46 0.10 -15.53
C ALA A 18 11.72 -1.20 -14.74
N ILE A 19 12.70 -1.18 -13.80
CA ILE A 19 12.95 -2.31 -12.90
C ILE A 19 11.75 -2.54 -11.97
N TYR A 20 11.20 -1.49 -11.36
CA TYR A 20 10.06 -1.60 -10.46
C TYR A 20 8.84 -2.18 -11.17
N GLN A 21 8.58 -1.73 -12.40
CA GLN A 21 7.50 -2.26 -13.23
C GLN A 21 7.74 -3.72 -13.60
N ALA A 22 8.96 -4.08 -14.01
CA ALA A 22 9.31 -5.47 -14.35
C ALA A 22 9.13 -6.44 -13.18
N VAL A 23 9.52 -6.04 -11.95
CA VAL A 23 9.29 -6.86 -10.75
C VAL A 23 7.80 -7.07 -10.51
N PHE A 24 7.00 -6.02 -10.68
CA PHE A 24 5.56 -6.10 -10.46
C PHE A 24 4.87 -6.96 -11.52
N GLU A 25 5.19 -6.80 -12.80
CA GLU A 25 4.65 -7.62 -13.89
C GLU A 25 4.99 -9.10 -13.73
N LEU A 26 6.24 -9.44 -13.37
CA LEU A 26 6.66 -10.83 -13.10
C LEU A 26 5.88 -11.42 -11.93
N PHE A 27 5.59 -10.62 -10.91
CA PHE A 27 4.77 -11.02 -9.78
C PHE A 27 3.30 -11.25 -10.19
N GLU A 28 2.71 -10.38 -11.02
CA GLU A 28 1.36 -10.54 -11.57
C GLU A 28 1.25 -11.78 -12.47
N GLU A 29 2.31 -12.13 -13.19
CA GLU A 29 2.42 -13.35 -13.98
C GLU A 29 2.53 -14.63 -13.13
N GLY A 30 2.52 -14.49 -11.80
CA GLY A 30 2.52 -15.61 -10.86
C GLY A 30 3.92 -16.06 -10.42
N THR A 31 4.99 -15.35 -10.80
CA THR A 31 6.35 -15.71 -10.39
C THR A 31 6.54 -15.48 -8.89
N ASP A 32 7.13 -16.44 -8.20
CA ASP A 32 7.52 -16.26 -6.79
C ASP A 32 8.70 -15.28 -6.70
N LEU A 33 8.51 -14.17 -6.00
CA LEU A 33 9.54 -13.14 -5.81
C LEU A 33 10.82 -13.67 -5.16
N ASN A 34 10.73 -14.71 -4.33
CA ASN A 34 11.90 -15.33 -3.70
C ASN A 34 12.77 -16.06 -4.73
N SER A 35 12.16 -16.65 -5.75
CA SER A 35 12.87 -17.39 -6.82
C SER A 35 13.37 -16.50 -7.93
N LEU A 36 12.87 -15.25 -8.06
CA LEU A 36 13.29 -14.32 -9.09
C LEU A 36 14.82 -14.10 -9.11
N THR A 37 15.36 -14.03 -10.31
CA THR A 37 16.78 -13.68 -10.52
C THR A 37 16.94 -12.27 -11.07
N VAL A 38 18.08 -11.64 -10.81
CA VAL A 38 18.40 -10.33 -11.42
C VAL A 38 18.36 -10.39 -12.95
N SER A 39 18.67 -11.54 -13.55
CA SER A 39 18.59 -11.76 -15.00
C SER A 39 17.18 -11.62 -15.54
N GLU A 40 16.21 -12.25 -14.90
CA GLU A 40 14.81 -12.20 -15.29
C GLU A 40 14.27 -10.78 -15.16
N ILE A 41 14.53 -10.13 -14.01
CA ILE A 41 14.11 -8.75 -13.79
C ILE A 41 14.68 -7.81 -14.85
N THR A 42 16.00 -7.88 -15.09
CA THR A 42 16.66 -6.96 -16.03
C THR A 42 16.28 -7.24 -17.49
N LYS A 43 16.06 -8.51 -17.85
CA LYS A 43 15.54 -8.90 -19.17
C LYS A 43 14.14 -8.34 -19.39
N LYS A 44 13.26 -8.47 -18.41
CA LYS A 44 11.88 -7.93 -18.44
C LYS A 44 11.91 -6.41 -18.53
N ALA A 45 12.78 -5.75 -17.76
CA ALA A 45 12.96 -4.30 -17.75
C ALA A 45 13.66 -3.73 -19.01
N GLY A 46 14.22 -4.57 -19.88
CA GLY A 46 14.96 -4.12 -21.06
C GLY A 46 16.29 -3.42 -20.74
N ILE A 47 16.94 -3.74 -19.62
CA ILE A 47 18.21 -3.13 -19.22
C ILE A 47 19.29 -4.18 -18.94
N GLY A 48 20.56 -3.75 -18.95
CA GLY A 48 21.69 -4.60 -18.60
C GLY A 48 21.83 -4.83 -17.09
N LYS A 49 22.32 -6.02 -16.68
CA LYS A 49 22.59 -6.32 -15.26
C LYS A 49 23.53 -5.30 -14.59
N GLY A 50 24.59 -4.87 -15.32
CA GLY A 50 25.50 -3.84 -14.80
C GLY A 50 24.76 -2.57 -14.43
N THR A 51 23.86 -2.10 -15.30
CA THR A 51 23.02 -0.92 -15.02
C THR A 51 22.14 -1.11 -13.80
N ALA A 52 21.58 -2.30 -13.56
CA ALA A 52 20.79 -2.56 -12.36
C ALA A 52 21.64 -2.44 -11.08
N TYR A 53 22.86 -2.98 -11.10
CA TYR A 53 23.81 -2.88 -9.98
C TYR A 53 24.40 -1.47 -9.77
N ASP A 54 24.27 -0.57 -10.74
CA ASP A 54 24.58 0.85 -10.53
C ASP A 54 23.59 1.52 -9.55
N TYR A 55 22.34 1.02 -9.49
CA TYR A 55 21.27 1.55 -8.66
C TYR A 55 21.02 0.74 -7.39
N PHE A 56 21.14 -0.59 -7.44
CA PHE A 56 20.77 -1.49 -6.33
C PHE A 56 21.99 -2.31 -5.89
N SER A 57 22.08 -2.59 -4.60
CA SER A 57 23.17 -3.38 -4.04
C SER A 57 22.97 -4.89 -4.25
N ASP A 58 21.72 -5.33 -4.21
CA ASP A 58 21.34 -6.74 -4.33
C ASP A 58 19.91 -6.90 -4.87
N LYS A 59 19.53 -8.14 -5.13
CA LYS A 59 18.19 -8.51 -5.62
C LYS A 59 17.10 -8.14 -4.62
N GLU A 60 17.35 -8.38 -3.37
CA GLU A 60 16.41 -8.16 -2.28
C GLU A 60 16.08 -6.66 -2.12
N GLU A 61 17.07 -5.78 -2.26
CA GLU A 61 16.84 -4.33 -2.30
C GLU A 61 15.98 -3.95 -3.51
N MET A 62 16.28 -4.53 -4.68
CA MET A 62 15.54 -4.27 -5.91
C MET A 62 14.06 -4.62 -5.77
N ILE A 63 13.77 -5.81 -5.22
CA ILE A 63 12.41 -6.28 -4.97
C ILE A 63 11.73 -5.42 -3.90
N ALA A 64 12.39 -5.16 -2.77
CA ALA A 64 11.81 -4.37 -1.68
C ALA A 64 11.43 -2.96 -2.10
N ARG A 65 12.29 -2.29 -2.89
CA ARG A 65 12.00 -0.95 -3.42
C ARG A 65 10.89 -0.97 -4.47
N ALA A 66 10.85 -1.99 -5.34
CA ALA A 66 9.77 -2.15 -6.30
C ALA A 66 8.41 -2.33 -5.61
N ILE A 67 8.36 -3.15 -4.55
CA ILE A 67 7.16 -3.33 -3.73
C ILE A 67 6.73 -1.99 -3.11
N PHE A 68 7.66 -1.30 -2.45
CA PHE A 68 7.38 -0.03 -1.79
C PHE A 68 6.83 1.00 -2.79
N TYR A 69 7.50 1.17 -3.93
CA TYR A 69 7.09 2.08 -4.99
C TYR A 69 5.67 1.80 -5.49
N ASN A 70 5.34 0.54 -5.75
CA ASN A 70 3.99 0.19 -6.24
C ASN A 70 2.91 0.42 -5.17
N VAL A 71 3.19 0.13 -3.90
CA VAL A 71 2.29 0.46 -2.78
C VAL A 71 2.09 1.97 -2.67
N GLU A 72 3.15 2.75 -2.79
CA GLU A 72 3.09 4.21 -2.76
C GLU A 72 2.24 4.77 -3.91
N MET A 73 2.48 4.32 -5.14
CA MET A 73 1.70 4.73 -6.32
C MET A 73 0.22 4.37 -6.20
N PHE A 74 -0.07 3.19 -5.66
CA PHE A 74 -1.44 2.75 -5.38
C PHE A 74 -2.12 3.66 -4.34
N CYS A 75 -1.45 3.93 -3.21
CA CYS A 75 -1.97 4.81 -2.17
C CYS A 75 -2.19 6.25 -2.70
N GLN A 76 -1.28 6.78 -3.52
CA GLN A 76 -1.44 8.09 -4.14
C GLN A 76 -2.65 8.14 -5.08
N LYS A 77 -2.89 7.08 -5.87
CA LYS A 77 -4.07 6.98 -6.72
C LYS A 77 -5.36 6.97 -5.89
N ILE A 78 -5.38 6.20 -4.81
CA ILE A 78 -6.52 6.14 -3.87
C ILE A 78 -6.77 7.52 -3.25
N CYS A 79 -5.74 8.19 -2.74
CA CYS A 79 -5.90 9.52 -2.13
C CYS A 79 -6.55 10.52 -3.10
N LYS A 80 -6.15 10.50 -4.38
CA LYS A 80 -6.77 11.36 -5.41
C LYS A 80 -8.24 11.05 -5.66
N GLY A 81 -8.64 9.77 -5.57
CA GLY A 81 -10.03 9.38 -5.72
C GLY A 81 -10.87 9.73 -4.50
N ILE A 82 -10.32 9.64 -3.29
CA ILE A 82 -10.99 10.04 -2.06
C ILE A 82 -11.39 11.52 -2.10
N ASP A 83 -10.57 12.39 -2.73
CA ASP A 83 -10.87 13.81 -2.87
C ASP A 83 -12.09 14.12 -3.75
N GLN A 84 -12.62 13.14 -4.48
CA GLN A 84 -13.84 13.27 -5.28
C GLN A 84 -15.11 12.89 -4.50
N GLU A 85 -14.96 12.29 -3.32
CA GLU A 85 -16.05 11.85 -2.48
C GLU A 85 -16.32 12.89 -1.38
N GLU A 86 -17.59 13.18 -1.11
CA GLU A 86 -17.98 14.20 -0.12
C GLU A 86 -18.11 13.59 1.27
N ASP A 87 -18.86 12.49 1.38
CA ASP A 87 -19.20 11.87 2.65
C ASP A 87 -18.14 10.88 3.14
N LEU A 88 -17.96 10.79 4.47
CA LEU A 88 -17.05 9.85 5.10
C LEU A 88 -17.33 8.40 4.68
N SER A 89 -18.61 8.01 4.64
CA SER A 89 -19.02 6.66 4.21
C SER A 89 -18.58 6.36 2.78
N ASP A 90 -18.75 7.33 1.87
CA ASP A 90 -18.39 7.18 0.46
C ASP A 90 -16.87 7.14 0.29
N LYS A 91 -16.11 7.96 1.03
CA LYS A 91 -14.64 7.89 1.09
C LYS A 91 -14.13 6.51 1.51
N VAL A 92 -14.71 5.96 2.59
CA VAL A 92 -14.36 4.62 3.06
C VAL A 92 -14.74 3.57 2.01
N ASN A 93 -15.97 3.62 1.48
CA ASN A 93 -16.44 2.68 0.46
C ASN A 93 -15.57 2.72 -0.80
N TYR A 94 -15.15 3.92 -1.23
CA TYR A 94 -14.23 4.08 -2.36
C TYR A 94 -12.92 3.33 -2.14
N VAL A 95 -12.30 3.47 -0.96
CA VAL A 95 -11.07 2.74 -0.63
C VAL A 95 -11.27 1.24 -0.71
N LEU A 96 -12.36 0.72 -0.13
CA LEU A 96 -12.66 -0.71 -0.12
C LEU A 96 -12.94 -1.24 -1.53
N CYS A 97 -13.70 -0.50 -2.35
CA CYS A 97 -13.94 -0.84 -3.75
C CYS A 97 -12.66 -0.82 -4.60
N ALA A 98 -11.78 0.17 -4.39
CA ALA A 98 -10.50 0.23 -5.07
C ALA A 98 -9.61 -0.97 -4.73
N MET A 99 -9.65 -1.45 -3.49
CA MET A 99 -8.97 -2.70 -3.11
C MET A 99 -9.54 -3.91 -3.85
N GLU A 100 -10.85 -4.04 -3.96
CA GLU A 100 -11.48 -5.13 -4.72
C GLU A 100 -11.09 -5.15 -6.19
N GLN A 101 -11.00 -3.99 -6.82
CA GLN A 101 -10.60 -3.87 -8.22
C GLN A 101 -9.15 -4.29 -8.48
N GLN A 102 -8.28 -4.17 -7.48
CA GLN A 102 -6.87 -4.60 -7.57
C GLN A 102 -6.68 -6.10 -7.29
N ILE A 103 -7.69 -6.76 -6.69
CA ILE A 103 -7.62 -8.16 -6.28
C ILE A 103 -7.97 -9.17 -7.39
N PRO A 104 -8.76 -8.87 -8.46
CA PRO A 104 -9.12 -9.87 -9.46
C PRO A 104 -7.94 -10.52 -10.18
N ASN A 105 -6.79 -9.86 -10.25
CA ASN A 105 -5.66 -10.37 -11.00
C ASN A 105 -4.56 -11.03 -10.17
N THR A 106 -4.65 -10.99 -8.88
CA THR A 106 -3.82 -11.75 -7.93
C THR A 106 -4.02 -11.13 -6.57
N ASN A 107 -4.10 -11.87 -5.53
CA ASN A 107 -3.86 -11.53 -4.13
C ASN A 107 -2.63 -10.59 -3.92
N CYS A 108 -2.46 -9.55 -4.75
CA CYS A 108 -1.19 -8.89 -4.98
C CYS A 108 -0.69 -8.23 -3.70
N LEU A 109 -1.50 -7.41 -3.04
CA LEU A 109 -1.06 -6.71 -1.84
C LEU A 109 -0.86 -7.67 -0.66
N PHE A 110 -1.74 -8.68 -0.52
CA PHE A 110 -1.67 -9.67 0.56
C PHE A 110 -0.63 -10.75 0.29
N ARG A 111 -0.48 -11.20 -0.95
CA ARG A 111 0.68 -12.01 -1.34
C ARG A 111 1.99 -11.29 -1.08
N LEU A 112 2.06 -9.98 -1.33
CA LEU A 112 3.23 -9.17 -1.00
C LEU A 112 3.47 -9.10 0.51
N VAL A 113 2.43 -8.85 1.31
CA VAL A 113 2.54 -8.87 2.78
C VAL A 113 2.95 -10.26 3.26
N HIS A 114 2.39 -11.33 2.70
CA HIS A 114 2.78 -12.70 3.03
C HIS A 114 4.23 -12.98 2.64
N ILE A 115 4.67 -12.62 1.45
CA ILE A 115 6.06 -12.80 0.99
C ILE A 115 7.03 -12.00 1.87
N ILE A 116 6.70 -10.75 2.19
CA ILE A 116 7.50 -9.92 3.09
C ILE A 116 7.60 -10.57 4.48
N SER A 117 6.52 -11.15 5.00
CA SER A 117 6.52 -11.77 6.33
C SER A 117 7.14 -13.17 6.35
N SER A 118 7.08 -13.93 5.26
CA SER A 118 7.59 -15.31 5.18
C SER A 118 9.09 -15.41 4.88
N ASN A 119 9.70 -14.39 4.27
CA ASN A 119 11.13 -14.37 3.93
C ASN A 119 11.89 -13.36 4.80
N ALA A 120 12.74 -13.85 5.71
CA ALA A 120 13.49 -13.00 6.65
C ALA A 120 14.40 -11.97 5.98
N VAL A 121 15.00 -12.29 4.82
CA VAL A 121 15.90 -11.39 4.09
C VAL A 121 15.09 -10.30 3.39
N THR A 122 14.03 -10.66 2.66
CA THR A 122 13.12 -9.71 2.01
C THR A 122 12.43 -8.83 3.05
N SER A 123 11.99 -9.38 4.18
CA SER A 123 11.41 -8.66 5.30
C SER A 123 12.37 -7.63 5.89
N ARG A 124 13.63 -8.00 6.09
CA ARG A 124 14.66 -7.07 6.58
C ARG A 124 14.89 -5.93 5.59
N ARG A 125 15.09 -6.25 4.30
CA ARG A 125 15.29 -5.24 3.26
C ARG A 125 14.09 -4.31 3.10
N PHE A 126 12.88 -4.85 3.15
CA PHE A 126 11.68 -4.03 3.11
C PHE A 126 11.60 -3.06 4.30
N ARG A 127 11.92 -3.53 5.51
CA ARG A 127 11.98 -2.64 6.69
C ARG A 127 13.04 -1.55 6.54
N GLU A 128 14.22 -1.88 6.02
CA GLU A 128 15.29 -0.90 5.74
C GLU A 128 14.81 0.17 4.73
N VAL A 129 14.11 -0.24 3.66
CA VAL A 129 13.52 0.68 2.68
C VAL A 129 12.46 1.57 3.32
N VAL A 130 11.52 0.99 4.07
CA VAL A 130 10.47 1.75 4.76
C VAL A 130 11.08 2.73 5.77
N GLU A 131 12.13 2.32 6.51
CA GLU A 131 12.81 3.18 7.49
C GLU A 131 13.55 4.33 6.82
N GLN A 132 14.22 4.09 5.69
CA GLN A 132 14.83 5.14 4.88
C GLN A 132 13.80 6.14 4.37
N GLN A 133 12.65 5.66 3.89
CA GLN A 133 11.57 6.52 3.41
C GLN A 133 10.87 7.31 4.52
N ARG A 134 10.78 6.76 5.75
CA ARG A 134 10.26 7.50 6.92
C ARG A 134 11.04 8.78 7.23
N LEU A 135 12.32 8.83 6.86
CA LEU A 135 13.12 10.05 7.00
C LEU A 135 12.70 11.16 6.03
N PHE A 136 11.96 10.81 4.98
CA PHE A 136 11.56 11.73 3.90
C PHE A 136 10.04 11.98 3.82
N GLY A 137 9.22 11.28 4.60
CA GLY A 137 7.78 11.46 4.54
C GLY A 137 6.96 10.48 5.37
N GLU A 138 5.64 10.55 5.20
CA GLU A 138 4.68 9.70 5.87
C GLU A 138 4.54 8.34 5.18
N LYS A 139 4.17 7.29 5.97
CA LYS A 139 3.88 5.97 5.40
C LYS A 139 2.69 6.05 4.43
N PRO A 140 2.79 5.53 3.19
CA PRO A 140 1.75 5.66 2.18
C PRO A 140 0.36 5.22 2.64
N VAL A 141 0.28 4.13 3.42
CA VAL A 141 -1.00 3.60 3.91
C VAL A 141 -1.62 4.50 5.00
N VAL A 142 -0.79 5.18 5.80
CA VAL A 142 -1.26 6.14 6.81
C VAL A 142 -1.83 7.39 6.13
N SER A 143 -1.24 7.81 5.01
CA SER A 143 -1.77 8.95 4.24
C SER A 143 -3.17 8.68 3.68
N VAL A 144 -3.49 7.44 3.30
CA VAL A 144 -4.86 7.07 2.90
C VAL A 144 -5.85 7.26 4.07
N ALA A 145 -5.52 6.74 5.27
CA ALA A 145 -6.40 6.90 6.43
C ALA A 145 -6.57 8.38 6.83
N LYS A 146 -5.50 9.17 6.74
CA LYS A 146 -5.58 10.63 6.96
C LYS A 146 -6.44 11.33 5.93
N GLN A 147 -6.34 10.94 4.66
CA GLN A 147 -7.15 11.52 3.60
C GLN A 147 -8.63 11.21 3.79
N VAL A 148 -8.97 9.97 4.19
CA VAL A 148 -10.35 9.59 4.57
C VAL A 148 -10.89 10.46 5.71
N LEU A 149 -10.09 10.70 6.75
CA LEU A 149 -10.50 11.43 7.95
C LEU A 149 -10.24 12.94 7.89
N LYS A 150 -9.76 13.48 6.78
CA LYS A 150 -9.35 14.88 6.64
C LYS A 150 -10.43 15.86 7.07
N ASP A 151 -11.65 15.67 6.57
CA ASP A 151 -12.75 16.58 6.85
C ASP A 151 -13.29 16.41 8.28
N VAL A 152 -13.24 15.18 8.81
CA VAL A 152 -13.53 14.91 10.24
C VAL A 152 -12.57 15.69 11.12
N PHE A 153 -11.28 15.69 10.82
CA PHE A 153 -10.28 16.39 11.62
C PHE A 153 -10.37 17.91 11.48
N ASN A 154 -10.75 18.40 10.30
CA ASN A 154 -10.97 19.82 10.05
C ASN A 154 -12.27 20.32 10.72
N GLY A 155 -13.35 19.51 10.70
CA GLY A 155 -14.62 19.84 11.32
C GLY A 155 -14.65 19.69 12.86
N LYS A 156 -13.75 18.87 13.41
CA LYS A 156 -13.63 18.57 14.84
C LYS A 156 -12.26 19.00 15.38
N GLU A 157 -11.96 20.31 15.32
CA GLU A 157 -10.67 20.87 15.74
C GLU A 157 -10.33 20.59 17.22
N THR A 158 -11.35 20.42 18.06
CA THR A 158 -11.22 20.13 19.50
C THR A 158 -10.77 18.71 19.83
N LEU A 159 -10.73 17.79 18.85
CA LEU A 159 -10.28 16.42 19.10
C LEU A 159 -8.82 16.38 19.57
N SER A 160 -8.61 15.70 20.70
CA SER A 160 -7.25 15.44 21.20
C SER A 160 -6.43 14.58 20.21
N GLN A 161 -5.11 14.63 20.36
CA GLN A 161 -4.22 13.84 19.50
C GLN A 161 -4.44 12.33 19.68
N GLU A 162 -4.79 11.88 20.87
CA GLU A 162 -5.09 10.48 21.18
C GLU A 162 -6.34 10.02 20.43
N LYS A 163 -7.41 10.81 20.41
CA LYS A 163 -8.65 10.52 19.66
C LYS A 163 -8.39 10.50 18.16
N LYS A 164 -7.61 11.44 17.64
CA LYS A 164 -7.17 11.45 16.22
C LYS A 164 -6.37 10.18 15.88
N ASN A 165 -5.44 9.78 16.73
CA ASN A 165 -4.65 8.56 16.54
C ASN A 165 -5.52 7.31 16.61
N TYR A 166 -6.51 7.27 17.50
CA TYR A 166 -7.47 6.16 17.60
C TYR A 166 -8.26 6.00 16.28
N LEU A 167 -8.83 7.07 15.74
CA LEU A 167 -9.58 7.04 14.48
C LEU A 167 -8.70 6.60 13.31
N LEU A 168 -7.47 7.10 13.22
CA LEU A 168 -6.50 6.67 12.20
C LEU A 168 -6.23 5.17 12.31
N MET A 169 -6.00 4.65 13.51
CA MET A 169 -5.76 3.24 13.74
C MET A 169 -7.00 2.39 13.43
N SER A 170 -8.20 2.88 13.76
CA SER A 170 -9.47 2.21 13.44
C SER A 170 -9.68 2.06 11.93
N VAL A 171 -9.57 3.16 11.17
CA VAL A 171 -9.68 3.12 9.70
C VAL A 171 -8.61 2.19 9.11
N TYR A 172 -7.36 2.37 9.52
CA TYR A 172 -6.24 1.56 9.03
C TYR A 172 -6.45 0.05 9.27
N SER A 173 -6.84 -0.33 10.50
CA SER A 173 -7.01 -1.74 10.86
C SER A 173 -8.19 -2.38 10.13
N LYS A 174 -9.32 -1.67 9.97
CA LYS A 174 -10.49 -2.17 9.23
C LYS A 174 -10.20 -2.35 7.75
N VAL A 175 -9.52 -1.37 7.13
CA VAL A 175 -9.09 -1.47 5.72
C VAL A 175 -8.12 -2.64 5.53
N LEU A 176 -7.12 -2.79 6.42
CA LEU A 176 -6.19 -3.90 6.35
C LEU A 176 -6.89 -5.26 6.54
N SER A 177 -7.77 -5.37 7.53
CA SER A 177 -8.54 -6.60 7.79
C SER A 177 -9.46 -6.95 6.62
N TYR A 178 -10.06 -5.95 5.96
CA TYR A 178 -10.85 -6.16 4.76
C TYR A 178 -10.02 -6.74 3.62
N GLY A 179 -8.83 -6.24 3.43
CA GLY A 179 -7.93 -6.80 2.45
C GLY A 179 -7.53 -8.25 2.77
N MET A 180 -7.30 -8.60 4.04
CA MET A 180 -7.08 -9.99 4.44
C MET A 180 -8.30 -10.86 4.12
N PHE A 181 -9.50 -10.38 4.43
CA PHE A 181 -10.76 -11.04 4.06
C PHE A 181 -10.85 -11.31 2.54
N LEU A 182 -10.48 -10.33 1.70
CA LEU A 182 -10.48 -10.49 0.26
C LEU A 182 -9.46 -11.52 -0.25
N SER A 183 -8.39 -11.79 0.49
CA SER A 183 -7.34 -12.75 0.11
C SER A 183 -7.73 -14.21 0.32
N GLU A 184 -8.78 -14.48 1.07
CA GLU A 184 -9.29 -15.83 1.27
C GLU A 184 -10.21 -16.23 0.11
N GLU A 185 -9.84 -17.25 -0.67
CA GLU A 185 -10.61 -17.77 -1.82
C GLU A 185 -12.06 -18.12 -1.49
N LYS A 186 -12.35 -18.35 -0.19
CA LYS A 186 -13.66 -18.72 0.33
C LYS A 186 -14.72 -17.62 0.23
N TYR A 187 -14.31 -16.35 0.18
CA TYR A 187 -15.20 -15.18 0.23
C TYR A 187 -15.37 -14.48 -1.13
N GLY A 188 -15.62 -15.27 -2.18
CA GLY A 188 -15.71 -14.76 -3.56
C GLY A 188 -17.03 -14.09 -3.96
N LEU A 189 -18.09 -14.22 -3.16
CA LEU A 189 -19.42 -13.75 -3.55
C LEU A 189 -19.53 -12.21 -3.48
N SER A 190 -20.04 -11.59 -4.54
CA SER A 190 -20.21 -10.13 -4.63
C SER A 190 -21.10 -9.58 -3.51
N GLU A 191 -22.11 -10.34 -3.08
CA GLU A 191 -23.03 -9.96 -2.01
C GLU A 191 -22.33 -9.90 -0.64
N GLU A 192 -21.44 -10.85 -0.34
CA GLU A 192 -20.67 -10.87 0.91
C GLU A 192 -19.72 -9.68 0.99
N LYS A 193 -19.06 -9.34 -0.12
CA LYS A 193 -18.18 -8.16 -0.20
C LYS A 193 -18.96 -6.88 0.04
N ALA A 194 -20.13 -6.72 -0.60
CA ALA A 194 -20.98 -5.55 -0.42
C ALA A 194 -21.49 -5.42 1.03
N ALA A 195 -21.92 -6.54 1.63
CA ALA A 195 -22.35 -6.57 3.03
C ALA A 195 -21.20 -6.18 3.98
N MET A 196 -20.00 -6.72 3.76
CA MET A 196 -18.83 -6.41 4.57
C MET A 196 -18.41 -4.94 4.45
N ARG A 197 -18.39 -4.38 3.23
CA ARG A 197 -18.14 -2.94 3.02
C ARG A 197 -19.13 -2.09 3.80
N SER A 198 -20.42 -2.39 3.69
CA SER A 198 -21.48 -1.66 4.39
C SER A 198 -21.29 -1.69 5.91
N LEU A 199 -20.89 -2.84 6.47
CA LEU A 199 -20.59 -2.96 7.91
C LEU A 199 -19.38 -2.13 8.32
N ILE A 200 -18.32 -2.13 7.52
CA ILE A 200 -17.10 -1.36 7.79
C ILE A 200 -17.41 0.14 7.73
N CYS A 201 -18.10 0.61 6.68
CA CYS A 201 -18.48 2.02 6.55
C CYS A 201 -19.30 2.49 7.74
N ARG A 202 -20.35 1.75 8.11
CA ARG A 202 -21.19 2.09 9.28
C ARG A 202 -20.40 2.08 10.58
N GLY A 203 -19.49 1.10 10.76
CA GLY A 203 -18.66 1.02 11.95
C GLY A 203 -17.73 2.22 12.10
N ILE A 204 -17.10 2.68 11.01
CA ILE A 204 -16.22 3.86 11.03
C ILE A 204 -17.03 5.13 11.27
N CYS A 205 -18.17 5.33 10.60
CA CYS A 205 -19.03 6.49 10.81
C CYS A 205 -19.50 6.58 12.28
N LYS A 206 -19.96 5.46 12.84
CA LYS A 206 -20.39 5.40 14.24
C LYS A 206 -19.27 5.78 15.20
N GLU A 207 -18.06 5.26 15.00
CA GLU A 207 -16.90 5.63 15.84
C GLU A 207 -16.56 7.11 15.75
N VAL A 208 -16.70 7.73 14.57
CA VAL A 208 -16.48 9.17 14.37
C VAL A 208 -17.56 10.00 15.08
N ASP A 209 -18.82 9.54 15.05
CA ASP A 209 -19.93 10.23 15.72
C ASP A 209 -19.78 10.17 17.25
N GLU A 210 -19.39 9.01 17.79
CA GLU A 210 -19.28 8.77 19.23
C GLU A 210 -17.93 9.20 19.83
N ILE A 211 -16.93 9.58 19.00
CA ILE A 211 -15.54 9.83 19.46
C ILE A 211 -15.44 10.95 20.51
N GLU A 212 -16.36 11.90 20.50
CA GLU A 212 -16.37 13.01 21.45
C GLU A 212 -16.82 12.58 22.85
N GLU A 213 -17.63 11.52 22.92
CA GLU A 213 -18.16 10.96 24.17
C GLU A 213 -17.16 10.02 24.87
N LEU A 214 -16.16 9.52 24.17
CA LEU A 214 -15.07 8.69 24.69
C LEU A 214 -13.95 9.56 25.31
#